data_8b6b0f7d4eb50e7d29921c673d80d278
#
_entry.id   8b6b0f7d4eb50e7d29921c673d80d278
#
_cell.length_a   1.000
_cell.length_b   1.000
_cell.length_c   1.000
_cell.angle_alpha   90.00
_cell.angle_beta   90.00
_cell.angle_gamma   90.00
#
_symmetry.space_group_name_H-M   'P 1'
#
loop_
_entity.id
_entity.type
_entity.pdbx_description
1 polymer ?
#
loop_
_entity_poly.entity_id
_entity_poly.type
_entity_poly.pdbx_seq_one_letter_code
_entity_poly.pdbx_strand_id
1 'polypeptide(L)'
;MTDITAVTPFLADAAAAELEDWGPLEEATGEPMQTAGYTLWQDGEQEVGVWECTPGPSYWKLETHEFVHIVSGRMTVTPDGGEAREIGPGQTAVFPRGWAGSWQIHEKIRKVYVIF
;
A
#
# COMPACT_ATOMS: atom_id res chain seq x y z
N MET A 1 -25.43 -19.27 1.44
CA MET A 1 -24.62 -18.06 1.32
C MET A 1 -24.31 -17.54 2.72
N THR A 2 -23.06 -17.21 2.95
CA THR A 2 -22.65 -16.67 4.24
C THR A 2 -23.08 -15.20 4.36
N ASP A 3 -23.74 -14.86 5.45
CA ASP A 3 -24.05 -13.47 5.75
C ASP A 3 -22.75 -12.76 6.13
N ILE A 4 -22.34 -11.78 5.33
CA ILE A 4 -21.08 -11.04 5.53
C ILE A 4 -21.05 -10.32 6.89
N THR A 5 -22.22 -9.95 7.44
CA THR A 5 -22.28 -9.28 8.74
C THR A 5 -22.09 -10.23 9.92
N ALA A 6 -22.17 -11.56 9.68
CA ALA A 6 -21.95 -12.56 10.71
C ALA A 6 -20.45 -12.87 10.92
N VAL A 7 -19.57 -12.34 10.05
CA VAL A 7 -18.13 -12.58 10.11
C VAL A 7 -17.42 -11.24 10.21
N THR A 8 -16.46 -11.15 11.13
CA THR A 8 -15.57 -9.98 11.22
C THR A 8 -14.22 -10.36 10.64
N PRO A 9 -13.86 -9.86 9.45
CA PRO A 9 -12.51 -10.02 8.95
C PRO A 9 -11.54 -9.43 9.97
N PHE A 10 -10.53 -10.22 10.34
CA PHE A 10 -9.68 -9.84 11.47
C PHE A 10 -8.24 -10.26 11.22
N LEU A 11 -7.31 -9.37 11.54
CA LEU A 11 -5.88 -9.61 11.50
C LEU A 11 -5.29 -9.12 12.82
N ALA A 12 -4.72 -10.03 13.60
CA ALA A 12 -4.28 -9.72 14.95
C ALA A 12 -3.10 -8.76 15.00
N ASP A 13 -2.17 -8.86 14.03
CA ASP A 13 -0.95 -8.07 14.04
C ASP A 13 -0.46 -7.84 12.61
N ALA A 14 -0.74 -6.66 12.09
CA ALA A 14 -0.32 -6.30 10.73
C ALA A 14 1.20 -6.25 10.59
N ALA A 15 1.93 -5.94 11.65
CA ALA A 15 3.38 -5.85 11.62
C ALA A 15 4.06 -7.21 11.49
N ALA A 16 3.44 -8.25 12.04
CA ALA A 16 4.00 -9.60 12.09
C ALA A 16 3.27 -10.58 11.15
N ALA A 17 2.28 -10.13 10.40
CA ALA A 17 1.51 -11.01 9.52
C ALA A 17 2.40 -11.65 8.47
N GLU A 18 2.17 -12.93 8.20
CA GLU A 18 2.78 -13.62 7.07
C GLU A 18 2.10 -13.14 5.78
N LEU A 19 2.91 -12.75 4.80
CA LEU A 19 2.44 -12.22 3.54
C LEU A 19 2.66 -13.21 2.42
N GLU A 20 1.77 -13.18 1.43
CA GLU A 20 1.92 -13.93 0.20
C GLU A 20 2.86 -13.19 -0.73
N ASP A 21 3.66 -13.90 -1.50
CA ASP A 21 4.48 -13.32 -2.56
C ASP A 21 3.54 -12.86 -3.69
N TRP A 22 3.54 -11.55 -3.97
CA TRP A 22 2.74 -10.97 -5.05
C TRP A 22 3.58 -10.61 -6.27
N GLY A 23 4.86 -10.96 -6.28
CA GLY A 23 5.74 -10.79 -7.42
C GLY A 23 6.30 -9.39 -7.59
N PRO A 24 6.89 -9.11 -8.76
CA PRO A 24 7.49 -7.82 -9.02
C PRO A 24 6.43 -6.72 -9.19
N LEU A 25 6.80 -5.51 -8.76
CA LEU A 25 5.95 -4.33 -8.89
C LEU A 25 5.98 -3.83 -10.34
N GLU A 26 4.81 -3.77 -10.99
CA GLU A 26 4.71 -3.26 -12.37
C GLU A 26 5.10 -1.79 -12.47
N GLU A 27 4.79 -0.99 -11.45
CA GLU A 27 5.03 0.45 -11.43
C GLU A 27 6.49 0.81 -11.17
N ALA A 28 7.38 -0.15 -10.91
CA ALA A 28 8.79 0.13 -10.69
C ALA A 28 9.43 0.79 -11.91
N THR A 29 10.20 1.85 -11.68
CA THR A 29 10.85 2.61 -12.73
C THR A 29 12.37 2.42 -12.77
N GLY A 30 12.92 1.63 -11.86
CA GLY A 30 14.33 1.27 -11.78
C GLY A 30 14.51 -0.23 -11.74
N GLU A 31 15.38 -0.68 -10.81
CA GLU A 31 15.60 -2.09 -10.58
C GLU A 31 14.30 -2.79 -10.16
N PRO A 32 14.18 -4.11 -10.37
CA PRO A 32 12.99 -4.84 -9.95
C PRO A 32 12.74 -4.68 -8.45
N MET A 33 11.47 -4.45 -8.11
CA MET A 33 11.01 -4.35 -6.73
C MET A 33 10.05 -5.49 -6.46
N GLN A 34 10.16 -6.14 -5.31
CA GLN A 34 9.33 -7.29 -4.97
C GLN A 34 8.22 -6.87 -4.01
N THR A 35 7.02 -7.37 -4.27
CA THR A 35 5.86 -7.09 -3.42
C THR A 35 5.37 -8.35 -2.74
N ALA A 36 4.73 -8.15 -1.60
CA ALA A 36 4.04 -9.19 -0.86
C ALA A 36 2.81 -8.56 -0.20
N GLY A 37 1.83 -9.36 0.12
CA GLY A 37 0.64 -8.80 0.73
C GLY A 37 -0.31 -9.84 1.29
N TYR A 38 -1.35 -9.32 1.92
CA TYR A 38 -2.43 -10.11 2.48
C TYR A 38 -3.72 -9.31 2.34
N THR A 39 -4.70 -9.87 1.63
CA THR A 39 -6.00 -9.23 1.48
C THR A 39 -6.88 -9.63 2.66
N LEU A 40 -7.19 -8.68 3.52
CA LEU A 40 -8.04 -8.90 4.68
C LEU A 40 -9.51 -8.98 4.28
N TRP A 41 -9.94 -8.11 3.36
CA TRP A 41 -11.32 -8.04 2.93
C TRP A 41 -11.39 -7.36 1.57
N GLN A 42 -12.34 -7.82 0.75
CA GLN A 42 -12.56 -7.25 -0.57
C GLN A 42 -14.04 -7.30 -0.93
N ASP A 43 -14.55 -6.21 -1.48
CA ASP A 43 -15.91 -6.12 -2.01
C ASP A 43 -15.91 -5.19 -3.22
N GLY A 44 -16.00 -5.77 -4.42
CA GLY A 44 -15.89 -5.01 -5.66
C GLY A 44 -14.53 -4.32 -5.76
N GLU A 45 -14.54 -3.01 -5.92
CA GLU A 45 -13.31 -2.22 -6.00
C GLU A 45 -12.73 -1.88 -4.63
N GLN A 46 -13.47 -2.14 -3.55
CA GLN A 46 -13.00 -1.86 -2.20
C GLN A 46 -12.13 -3.00 -1.71
N GLU A 47 -10.99 -2.67 -1.15
CA GLU A 47 -10.05 -3.67 -0.65
C GLU A 47 -9.34 -3.14 0.59
N VAL A 48 -9.19 -4.02 1.57
CA VAL A 48 -8.43 -3.74 2.80
C VAL A 48 -7.39 -4.82 2.96
N GLY A 49 -6.17 -4.44 3.25
CA GLY A 49 -5.11 -5.42 3.42
C GLY A 49 -3.81 -4.85 3.93
N VAL A 50 -2.78 -5.68 3.83
CA VAL A 50 -1.39 -5.33 4.15
C VAL A 50 -0.56 -5.49 2.89
N TRP A 51 0.32 -4.53 2.62
CA TRP A 51 1.19 -4.56 1.46
C TRP A 51 2.62 -4.25 1.90
N GLU A 52 3.55 -4.95 1.29
CA GLU A 52 4.98 -4.77 1.55
C GLU A 52 5.72 -4.68 0.22
N CYS A 53 6.74 -3.82 0.15
CA CYS A 53 7.52 -3.65 -1.06
C CYS A 53 8.97 -3.32 -0.73
N THR A 54 9.88 -3.91 -1.48
CA THR A 54 11.32 -3.65 -1.36
C THR A 54 11.66 -2.25 -1.86
N PRO A 55 12.84 -1.69 -1.46
CA PRO A 55 13.23 -0.33 -1.85
C PRO A 55 13.33 -0.13 -3.36
N GLY A 56 13.07 1.10 -3.79
CA GLY A 56 13.20 1.53 -5.16
C GLY A 56 12.22 2.61 -5.56
N PRO A 57 12.37 3.15 -6.78
CA PRO A 57 11.46 4.15 -7.33
C PRO A 57 10.32 3.51 -8.10
N SER A 58 9.15 4.15 -8.02
CA SER A 58 7.96 3.75 -8.77
C SER A 58 7.14 4.97 -9.16
N TYR A 59 6.32 4.85 -10.21
CA TYR A 59 5.44 5.92 -10.65
C TYR A 59 4.02 5.41 -10.73
N TRP A 60 3.07 6.19 -10.21
CA TRP A 60 1.69 5.77 -10.01
C TRP A 60 0.70 6.74 -10.63
N LYS A 61 -0.37 6.19 -11.19
CA LYS A 61 -1.58 6.92 -11.56
C LYS A 61 -2.74 6.14 -10.97
N LEU A 62 -3.35 6.67 -9.92
CA LEU A 62 -4.36 5.93 -9.19
C LEU A 62 -5.75 6.15 -9.77
N GLU A 63 -6.48 5.06 -9.95
CA GLU A 63 -7.85 5.07 -10.46
C GLU A 63 -8.88 4.92 -9.33
N THR A 64 -8.41 4.73 -8.12
CA THR A 64 -9.21 4.62 -6.90
C THR A 64 -8.61 5.51 -5.83
N HIS A 65 -9.37 5.75 -4.75
CA HIS A 65 -8.79 6.34 -3.55
C HIS A 65 -8.00 5.28 -2.80
N GLU A 66 -6.92 5.70 -2.15
CA GLU A 66 -6.16 4.81 -1.29
C GLU A 66 -5.80 5.51 0.01
N PHE A 67 -6.19 4.91 1.14
CA PHE A 67 -5.71 5.28 2.47
C PHE A 67 -4.58 4.33 2.85
N VAL A 68 -3.51 4.87 3.45
CA VAL A 68 -2.40 4.05 3.94
C VAL A 68 -2.03 4.44 5.36
N HIS A 69 -1.64 3.43 6.13
CA HIS A 69 -1.01 3.60 7.45
C HIS A 69 0.30 2.82 7.42
N ILE A 70 1.41 3.51 7.62
CA ILE A 70 2.73 2.90 7.55
C ILE A 70 3.00 2.15 8.85
N VAL A 71 3.30 0.87 8.72
CA VAL A 71 3.64 -0.01 9.84
C VAL A 71 5.16 0.00 10.07
N SER A 72 5.94 -0.12 8.98
CA SER A 72 7.39 -0.12 9.05
C SER A 72 7.97 0.36 7.71
N GLY A 73 9.24 0.78 7.75
CA GLY A 73 9.91 1.30 6.58
C GLY A 73 9.69 2.79 6.39
N ARG A 74 10.21 3.33 5.30
CA ARG A 74 10.20 4.76 5.03
C ARG A 74 10.19 5.00 3.52
N MET A 75 9.38 5.97 3.08
CA MET A 75 9.29 6.32 1.67
C MET A 75 9.08 7.81 1.49
N THR A 76 9.39 8.32 0.32
CA THR A 76 9.07 9.69 -0.10
C THR A 76 8.07 9.64 -1.23
N VAL A 77 6.97 10.37 -1.09
CA VAL A 77 5.94 10.50 -2.13
C VAL A 77 5.99 11.91 -2.69
N THR A 78 5.93 12.02 -4.02
CA THR A 78 5.99 13.30 -4.70
C THR A 78 4.89 13.34 -5.77
N PRO A 79 3.79 14.06 -5.51
CA PRO A 79 2.78 14.23 -6.56
C PRO A 79 3.34 15.02 -7.73
N ASP A 80 2.85 14.76 -8.95
CA ASP A 80 3.27 15.52 -10.13
C ASP A 80 3.00 17.00 -9.91
N GLY A 81 4.04 17.82 -10.07
CA GLY A 81 3.94 19.26 -9.85
C GLY A 81 3.82 19.70 -8.40
N GLY A 82 3.93 18.77 -7.45
CA GLY A 82 3.82 19.06 -6.03
C GLY A 82 5.11 18.85 -5.26
N GLU A 83 5.00 18.96 -3.95
CA GLU A 83 6.15 18.84 -3.06
C GLU A 83 6.34 17.42 -2.55
N ALA A 84 7.60 17.01 -2.41
CA ALA A 84 7.97 15.73 -1.82
C ALA A 84 7.61 15.71 -0.34
N ARG A 85 7.11 14.54 0.12
CA ARG A 85 6.82 14.31 1.54
C ARG A 85 7.35 12.96 1.95
N GLU A 86 8.12 12.93 3.03
CA GLU A 86 8.56 11.68 3.62
C GLU A 86 7.49 11.13 4.54
N ILE A 87 7.25 9.82 4.44
CA ILE A 87 6.26 9.10 5.23
C ILE A 87 6.95 7.91 5.89
N GLY A 88 6.73 7.74 7.19
CA GLY A 88 7.33 6.67 7.99
C GLY A 88 6.36 6.06 8.98
N PRO A 89 6.86 5.20 9.88
CA PRO A 89 6.02 4.41 10.78
C PRO A 89 5.07 5.25 11.62
N GLY A 90 3.83 4.78 11.71
CA GLY A 90 2.77 5.45 12.46
C GLY A 90 2.09 6.58 11.72
N GLN A 91 2.56 6.94 10.52
CA GLN A 91 1.99 8.03 9.74
C GLN A 91 0.97 7.50 8.75
N THR A 92 0.01 8.36 8.42
CA THR A 92 -1.07 8.03 7.50
C THR A 92 -1.11 9.03 6.36
N ALA A 93 -1.61 8.58 5.21
CA ALA A 93 -1.82 9.44 4.06
C ALA A 93 -3.01 8.94 3.25
N VAL A 94 -3.61 9.85 2.49
CA VAL A 94 -4.63 9.50 1.51
C VAL A 94 -4.14 9.94 0.14
N PHE A 95 -4.23 9.02 -0.81
CA PHE A 95 -4.00 9.31 -2.22
C PHE A 95 -5.37 9.32 -2.90
N PRO A 96 -5.94 10.50 -3.20
CA PRO A 96 -7.25 10.56 -3.84
C PRO A 96 -7.23 10.01 -5.25
N ARG A 97 -8.39 9.55 -5.74
CA ARG A 97 -8.53 9.12 -7.13
C ARG A 97 -7.97 10.19 -8.07
N GLY A 98 -7.16 9.77 -9.02
CA GLY A 98 -6.48 10.67 -9.95
C GLY A 98 -5.12 11.13 -9.47
N TRP A 99 -4.72 10.79 -8.24
CA TRP A 99 -3.38 11.10 -7.75
C TRP A 99 -2.35 10.48 -8.70
N ALA A 100 -1.39 11.29 -9.15
CA ALA A 100 -0.29 10.83 -9.98
C ALA A 100 1.02 11.36 -9.41
N GLY A 101 2.03 10.51 -9.37
CA GLY A 101 3.30 10.89 -8.82
C GLY A 101 4.22 9.71 -8.56
N SER A 102 5.35 9.98 -7.96
CA SER A 102 6.36 8.99 -7.65
C SER A 102 6.37 8.60 -6.19
N TRP A 103 6.70 7.34 -5.92
CA TRP A 103 7.00 6.83 -4.60
C TRP A 103 8.44 6.31 -4.62
N GLN A 104 9.30 6.87 -3.78
CA GLN A 104 10.65 6.39 -3.57
C GLN A 104 10.69 5.66 -2.24
N ILE A 105 10.75 4.35 -2.26
CA ILE A 105 10.87 3.54 -1.05
C ILE A 105 12.35 3.49 -0.68
N HIS A 106 12.69 4.00 0.51
CA HIS A 106 14.06 4.02 1.02
C HIS A 106 14.39 2.78 1.83
N GLU A 107 13.45 2.35 2.65
CA GLU A 107 13.55 1.12 3.46
C GLU A 107 12.31 0.30 3.17
N LYS A 108 12.44 -1.02 3.11
CA LYS A 108 11.31 -1.91 2.82
C LYS A 108 10.08 -1.43 3.58
N ILE A 109 9.02 -1.10 2.83
CA ILE A 109 7.79 -0.52 3.38
C ILE A 109 6.79 -1.62 3.66
N ARG A 110 6.12 -1.53 4.81
CA ARG A 110 4.92 -2.31 5.10
C ARG A 110 3.83 -1.34 5.51
N LYS A 111 2.67 -1.46 4.89
CA LYS A 111 1.53 -0.59 5.16
C LYS A 111 0.25 -1.40 5.28
N VAL A 112 -0.67 -0.90 6.11
CA VAL A 112 -2.09 -1.25 6.02
C VAL A 112 -2.70 -0.30 5.02
N TYR A 113 -3.51 -0.81 4.10
CA TYR A 113 -4.14 0.02 3.07
C TYR A 113 -5.63 -0.24 2.97
N VAL A 114 -6.33 0.79 2.52
CA VAL A 114 -7.75 0.72 2.14
C VAL A 114 -7.86 1.35 0.76
N ILE A 115 -8.35 0.59 -0.20
CA ILE A 115 -8.71 1.07 -1.53
C ILE A 115 -10.24 1.24 -1.55
N PHE A 116 -10.70 2.41 -1.99
CA PHE A 116 -12.13 2.71 -1.99
C PHE A 116 -12.53 3.71 -3.07
#